data_7a2e5b718940136e8dda2e2163378317
#
_entry.id   7a2e5b718940136e8dda2e2163378317
#
_cell.length_a   1.000
_cell.length_b   1.000
_cell.length_c   1.000
_cell.angle_alpha   90.00
_cell.angle_beta   90.00
_cell.angle_gamma   90.00
#
_symmetry.space_group_name_H-M   'P 1'
#
loop_
_entity.id
_entity.type
_entity.pdbx_description
1 polymer ?
#
loop_
_entity_poly.entity_id
_entity_poly.type
_entity_poly.pdbx_seq_one_letter_code
_entity_poly.pdbx_strand_id
1 'polypeptide(L)'
;MSLRLLEGEVVVNGPVAYVIKGYQHPPGYLVAYPKYNILSRRKLQKHEAKIYESTMYWSCIQRSVPVVPRSVWPYTLRERPLGALDQLISMLESLLEVDLYPTGSSLFVENPNDYDFIIYGADQEVVGRLRKLIDRGVIKVNVDILVREYIEKHSSTLSLSDYLRVKKSTILHGLFQGFHVNFKLVELKTGFNECVDPVISYEDYTGPVTIVEALNPHVIPARYRAVIRGVELILESLREIYSELEPGRYWVENARLE
;
A
#
# COMPACT_ATOMS: atom_id res chain seq x y z
N MET A 1 13.18 -4.87 -21.44
CA MET A 1 12.79 -5.21 -20.07
C MET A 1 11.26 -5.21 -20.01
N SER A 2 10.62 -6.33 -19.73
CA SER A 2 9.15 -6.38 -19.54
C SER A 2 8.82 -5.52 -18.33
N LEU A 3 7.99 -4.49 -18.50
CA LEU A 3 7.47 -3.66 -17.43
C LEU A 3 6.68 -4.55 -16.48
N ARG A 4 7.19 -4.72 -15.29
CA ARG A 4 6.46 -5.36 -14.19
C ARG A 4 5.50 -4.32 -13.65
N LEU A 5 4.23 -4.46 -13.97
CA LEU A 5 3.17 -3.57 -13.49
C LEU A 5 2.67 -4.12 -12.15
N LEU A 6 3.32 -3.69 -11.07
CA LEU A 6 3.16 -4.21 -9.73
C LEU A 6 2.35 -3.26 -8.84
N GLU A 7 1.88 -3.77 -7.71
CA GLU A 7 1.23 -3.00 -6.65
C GLU A 7 1.98 -1.72 -6.33
N GLY A 8 1.30 -0.58 -6.41
CA GLY A 8 1.84 0.74 -6.08
C GLY A 8 2.58 1.45 -7.23
N GLU A 9 2.88 0.77 -8.35
CA GLU A 9 3.38 1.44 -9.54
C GLU A 9 2.34 2.39 -10.11
N VAL A 10 2.82 3.36 -10.89
CA VAL A 10 1.99 4.41 -11.46
C VAL A 10 1.97 4.31 -12.97
N VAL A 11 0.78 4.42 -13.56
CA VAL A 11 0.57 4.52 -15.00
C VAL A 11 -0.19 5.81 -15.32
N VAL A 12 0.06 6.35 -16.51
CA VAL A 12 -0.57 7.60 -16.95
C VAL A 12 -1.54 7.34 -18.10
N ASN A 13 -2.76 7.88 -17.97
CA ASN A 13 -3.75 7.89 -19.03
C ASN A 13 -4.34 9.31 -19.14
N GLY A 14 -4.01 10.00 -20.24
CA GLY A 14 -4.34 11.41 -20.41
C GLY A 14 -3.72 12.28 -19.29
N PRO A 15 -4.50 13.17 -18.65
CA PRO A 15 -3.99 14.07 -17.63
C PRO A 15 -3.91 13.41 -16.24
N VAL A 16 -4.21 12.11 -16.11
CA VAL A 16 -4.35 11.44 -14.83
C VAL A 16 -3.34 10.33 -14.64
N ALA A 17 -2.74 10.31 -13.45
CA ALA A 17 -1.91 9.23 -12.98
C ALA A 17 -2.75 8.27 -12.11
N TYR A 18 -2.65 6.99 -12.42
CA TYR A 18 -3.33 5.88 -11.77
C TYR A 18 -2.33 5.05 -10.99
N VAL A 19 -2.69 4.65 -9.79
CA VAL A 19 -1.89 3.77 -8.94
C VAL A 19 -2.41 2.34 -9.05
N ILE A 20 -1.53 1.42 -9.42
CA ILE A 20 -1.84 0.00 -9.59
C ILE A 20 -2.12 -0.64 -8.22
N LYS A 21 -3.10 -1.54 -8.19
CA LYS A 21 -3.51 -2.30 -7.01
C LYS A 21 -3.48 -3.80 -7.27
N GLY A 22 -2.80 -4.51 -6.36
CA GLY A 22 -2.67 -5.96 -6.42
C GLY A 22 -1.66 -6.43 -7.47
N TYR A 23 -1.67 -7.73 -7.68
CA TYR A 23 -0.77 -8.45 -8.60
C TYR A 23 -1.51 -9.23 -9.67
N GLN A 24 -2.84 -9.28 -9.59
CA GLN A 24 -3.72 -9.90 -10.56
C GLN A 24 -4.52 -8.83 -11.28
N HIS A 25 -4.71 -9.00 -12.57
CA HIS A 25 -5.38 -8.01 -13.40
C HIS A 25 -6.23 -8.68 -14.50
N PRO A 26 -7.40 -8.10 -14.85
CA PRO A 26 -8.20 -8.63 -15.95
C PRO A 26 -7.44 -8.61 -17.27
N PRO A 27 -7.73 -9.53 -18.20
CA PRO A 27 -7.14 -9.54 -19.54
C PRO A 27 -7.26 -8.16 -20.23
N GLY A 28 -6.13 -7.63 -20.70
CA GLY A 28 -6.08 -6.34 -21.40
C GLY A 28 -6.20 -5.09 -20.52
N TYR A 29 -6.36 -5.25 -19.20
CA TYR A 29 -6.52 -4.14 -18.26
C TYR A 29 -5.58 -4.27 -17.06
N LEU A 30 -5.47 -3.16 -16.32
CA LEU A 30 -4.81 -3.09 -15.00
C LEU A 30 -5.84 -2.67 -13.98
N VAL A 31 -5.86 -3.30 -12.82
CA VAL A 31 -6.59 -2.79 -11.66
C VAL A 31 -5.82 -1.58 -11.14
N ALA A 32 -6.39 -0.40 -11.28
CA ALA A 32 -5.71 0.84 -10.91
C ALA A 32 -6.72 1.95 -10.58
N TYR A 33 -6.35 2.82 -9.65
CA TYR A 33 -7.18 3.91 -9.18
C TYR A 33 -6.64 5.25 -9.64
N PRO A 34 -7.47 6.17 -10.19
CA PRO A 34 -7.06 7.53 -10.51
C PRO A 34 -6.73 8.28 -9.21
N LYS A 35 -5.55 8.87 -9.13
CA LYS A 35 -5.08 9.45 -7.87
C LYS A 35 -4.52 10.86 -7.99
N TYR A 36 -3.84 11.18 -9.09
CA TYR A 36 -3.21 12.49 -9.30
C TYR A 36 -3.55 13.07 -10.66
N ASN A 37 -3.69 14.41 -10.72
CA ASN A 37 -3.70 15.14 -11.98
C ASN A 37 -2.26 15.62 -12.24
N ILE A 38 -1.67 15.14 -13.33
CA ILE A 38 -0.26 15.41 -13.67
C ILE A 38 -0.05 16.83 -14.18
N LEU A 39 -1.07 17.46 -14.78
CA LEU A 39 -0.97 18.82 -15.29
C LEU A 39 -1.01 19.86 -14.17
N SER A 40 -1.92 19.67 -13.20
CA SER A 40 -2.05 20.55 -12.04
C SER A 40 -1.17 20.12 -10.86
N ARG A 41 -0.40 19.03 -10.99
CA ARG A 41 0.53 18.49 -10.00
C ARG A 41 -0.09 18.34 -8.60
N ARG A 42 -1.33 17.83 -8.54
CA ARG A 42 -2.05 17.66 -7.28
C ARG A 42 -2.81 16.35 -7.19
N LYS A 43 -3.10 15.93 -5.98
CA LYS A 43 -3.99 14.80 -5.73
C LYS A 43 -5.41 15.13 -6.15
N LEU A 44 -6.10 14.18 -6.79
CA LEU A 44 -7.51 14.29 -7.12
C LEU A 44 -8.37 14.21 -5.85
N GLN A 45 -9.40 15.04 -5.78
CA GLN A 45 -10.45 14.89 -4.79
C GLN A 45 -11.32 13.66 -5.12
N LYS A 46 -12.01 13.10 -4.13
CA LYS A 46 -12.81 11.88 -4.30
C LYS A 46 -13.85 11.99 -5.45
N HIS A 47 -14.49 13.14 -5.60
CA HIS A 47 -15.48 13.37 -6.67
C HIS A 47 -14.82 13.51 -8.04
N GLU A 48 -13.61 14.10 -8.12
CA GLU A 48 -12.84 14.22 -9.35
C GLU A 48 -12.33 12.85 -9.81
N ALA A 49 -11.81 12.05 -8.87
CA ALA A 49 -11.34 10.70 -9.17
C ALA A 49 -12.44 9.85 -9.82
N LYS A 50 -13.69 9.96 -9.34
CA LYS A 50 -14.84 9.25 -9.92
C LYS A 50 -15.09 9.56 -11.40
N ILE A 51 -14.73 10.76 -11.89
CA ILE A 51 -14.90 11.13 -13.30
C ILE A 51 -13.96 10.31 -14.20
N TYR A 52 -12.82 9.96 -13.68
CA TYR A 52 -11.76 9.24 -14.40
C TYR A 52 -11.75 7.74 -14.10
N GLU A 53 -12.61 7.28 -13.19
CA GLU A 53 -12.69 5.88 -12.80
C GLU A 53 -13.57 5.11 -13.81
N SER A 54 -12.99 4.14 -14.47
CA SER A 54 -13.71 3.13 -15.22
C SER A 54 -13.74 1.83 -14.42
N THR A 55 -14.88 1.20 -14.31
CA THR A 55 -15.04 -0.05 -13.57
C THR A 55 -15.47 -1.18 -14.49
N MET A 56 -14.99 -2.40 -14.22
CA MET A 56 -15.49 -3.61 -14.86
C MET A 56 -15.72 -4.71 -13.83
N TYR A 57 -16.71 -5.57 -14.09
CA TYR A 57 -16.88 -6.79 -13.32
C TYR A 57 -15.81 -7.80 -13.73
N TRP A 58 -15.07 -8.30 -12.75
CA TRP A 58 -14.02 -9.29 -13.00
C TRP A 58 -14.38 -10.62 -12.33
N SER A 59 -14.67 -11.62 -13.16
CA SER A 59 -15.14 -12.93 -12.70
C SER A 59 -14.16 -13.68 -11.85
N CYS A 60 -12.84 -13.49 -12.05
CA CYS A 60 -11.81 -14.13 -11.23
C CYS A 60 -11.99 -13.86 -9.74
N ILE A 61 -12.31 -12.63 -9.37
CA ILE A 61 -12.52 -12.22 -7.98
C ILE A 61 -13.98 -11.89 -7.67
N GLN A 62 -14.89 -12.19 -8.59
CA GLN A 62 -16.34 -11.98 -8.46
C GLN A 62 -16.75 -10.61 -7.92
N ARG A 63 -16.11 -9.52 -8.43
CA ARG A 63 -16.45 -8.15 -8.05
C ARG A 63 -16.10 -7.14 -9.12
N SER A 64 -16.71 -5.97 -9.04
CA SER A 64 -16.33 -4.83 -9.87
C SER A 64 -15.05 -4.19 -9.32
N VAL A 65 -14.11 -3.91 -10.22
CA VAL A 65 -12.83 -3.26 -9.91
C VAL A 65 -12.61 -2.05 -10.81
N PRO A 66 -11.96 -1.01 -10.32
CA PRO A 66 -11.52 0.08 -11.17
C PRO A 66 -10.38 -0.38 -12.07
N VAL A 67 -10.46 -0.02 -13.33
CA VAL A 67 -9.51 -0.48 -14.35
C VAL A 67 -9.06 0.63 -15.28
N VAL A 68 -7.85 0.46 -15.82
CA VAL A 68 -7.31 1.23 -16.94
C VAL A 68 -6.79 0.27 -18.00
N PRO A 69 -6.87 0.61 -19.31
CA PRO A 69 -6.32 -0.24 -20.37
C PRO A 69 -4.82 -0.49 -20.15
N ARG A 70 -4.35 -1.70 -20.42
CA ARG A 70 -2.93 -2.07 -20.29
C ARG A 70 -2.01 -1.31 -21.25
N SER A 71 -2.57 -0.72 -22.31
CA SER A 71 -1.85 0.10 -23.28
C SER A 71 -1.44 1.49 -22.78
N VAL A 72 -1.80 1.85 -21.54
CA VAL A 72 -1.39 3.12 -20.93
C VAL A 72 0.12 3.17 -20.70
N TRP A 73 0.63 4.39 -20.62
CA TRP A 73 2.05 4.63 -20.44
C TRP A 73 2.47 4.46 -18.99
N PRO A 74 3.45 3.60 -18.67
CA PRO A 74 3.99 3.53 -17.34
C PRO A 74 4.77 4.80 -17.01
N TYR A 75 4.52 5.35 -15.83
CA TYR A 75 5.30 6.45 -15.30
C TYR A 75 6.50 5.87 -14.55
N THR A 76 7.66 5.85 -15.20
CA THR A 76 8.88 5.38 -14.57
C THR A 76 9.65 6.55 -13.97
N LEU A 77 10.05 6.39 -12.72
CA LEU A 77 10.77 7.40 -11.95
C LEU A 77 12.23 7.59 -12.34
N ARG A 78 12.76 6.76 -13.22
CA ARG A 78 14.16 6.82 -13.66
C ARG A 78 14.49 8.09 -14.45
N GLU A 79 13.50 8.89 -14.83
CA GLU A 79 13.65 10.14 -15.58
C GLU A 79 13.56 11.40 -14.69
N ARG A 80 13.65 11.26 -13.37
CA ARG A 80 13.59 12.41 -12.46
C ARG A 80 14.85 13.27 -12.53
N PRO A 81 14.70 14.60 -12.45
CA PRO A 81 15.85 15.48 -12.23
C PRO A 81 16.48 15.17 -10.86
N LEU A 82 17.80 15.10 -10.83
CA LEU A 82 18.60 14.92 -9.62
C LEU A 82 18.29 16.03 -8.60
N GLY A 83 18.15 15.66 -7.34
CA GLY A 83 17.82 16.61 -6.26
C GLY A 83 17.84 16.00 -4.86
N ALA A 84 17.26 16.70 -3.91
CA ALA A 84 17.23 16.27 -2.50
C ALA A 84 16.59 14.87 -2.31
N LEU A 85 15.60 14.52 -3.16
CA LEU A 85 14.97 13.20 -3.13
C LEU A 85 15.95 12.09 -3.50
N ASP A 86 16.85 12.30 -4.46
CA ASP A 86 17.83 11.27 -4.88
C ASP A 86 18.86 11.01 -3.77
N GLN A 87 19.26 12.06 -3.05
CA GLN A 87 20.13 11.92 -1.89
C GLN A 87 19.45 11.12 -0.77
N LEU A 88 18.18 11.45 -0.47
CA LEU A 88 17.37 10.74 0.52
C LEU A 88 17.23 9.25 0.14
N ILE A 89 16.93 8.95 -1.12
CA ILE A 89 16.85 7.57 -1.64
C ILE A 89 18.17 6.86 -1.46
N SER A 90 19.27 7.42 -1.97
CA SER A 90 20.59 6.79 -1.91
C SER A 90 21.05 6.50 -0.48
N MET A 91 20.75 7.39 0.47
CA MET A 91 21.05 7.16 1.89
C MET A 91 20.22 6.00 2.46
N LEU A 92 18.92 5.97 2.18
CA LEU A 92 18.03 4.90 2.65
C LEU A 92 18.36 3.56 2.00
N GLU A 93 18.63 3.53 0.68
CA GLU A 93 19.05 2.32 -0.03
C GLU A 93 20.35 1.74 0.56
N SER A 94 21.33 2.60 0.87
CA SER A 94 22.56 2.17 1.51
C SER A 94 22.35 1.60 2.93
N LEU A 95 21.41 2.16 3.69
CA LEU A 95 21.09 1.70 5.05
C LEU A 95 20.26 0.41 5.06
N LEU A 96 19.37 0.26 4.08
CA LEU A 96 18.45 -0.86 3.96
C LEU A 96 18.99 -1.98 3.07
N GLU A 97 20.03 -1.71 2.27
CA GLU A 97 20.62 -2.62 1.27
C GLU A 97 19.58 -3.19 0.30
N VAL A 98 18.67 -2.32 -0.18
CA VAL A 98 17.61 -2.63 -1.14
C VAL A 98 17.38 -1.46 -2.08
N ASP A 99 16.79 -1.73 -3.24
CA ASP A 99 16.32 -0.69 -4.14
C ASP A 99 15.02 -0.07 -3.60
N LEU A 100 14.94 1.26 -3.58
CA LEU A 100 13.76 2.02 -3.22
C LEU A 100 13.09 2.62 -4.47
N TYR A 101 11.79 2.43 -4.56
CA TYR A 101 10.97 2.98 -5.64
C TYR A 101 10.04 4.04 -5.08
N PRO A 102 10.31 5.34 -5.31
CA PRO A 102 9.40 6.39 -4.85
C PRO A 102 8.01 6.21 -5.49
N THR A 103 6.99 6.56 -4.73
CA THR A 103 5.58 6.52 -5.17
C THR A 103 4.83 7.70 -4.53
N GLY A 104 3.51 7.72 -4.71
CA GLY A 104 2.68 8.68 -3.99
C GLY A 104 2.80 10.12 -4.49
N SER A 105 2.64 11.07 -3.58
CA SER A 105 2.61 12.51 -3.88
C SER A 105 3.97 13.04 -4.33
N SER A 106 5.05 12.45 -3.85
CA SER A 106 6.42 12.84 -4.19
C SER A 106 6.73 12.76 -5.70
N LEU A 107 5.94 12.02 -6.46
CA LEU A 107 6.05 11.91 -7.92
C LEU A 107 5.53 13.13 -8.68
N PHE A 108 4.57 13.84 -8.11
CA PHE A 108 3.76 14.83 -8.83
C PHE A 108 3.67 16.17 -8.13
N VAL A 109 3.98 16.22 -6.83
CA VAL A 109 3.89 17.43 -6.00
C VAL A 109 5.30 17.93 -5.71
N GLU A 110 5.56 19.23 -5.88
CA GLU A 110 6.90 19.81 -5.69
C GLU A 110 7.39 19.74 -4.25
N ASN A 111 6.48 19.96 -3.28
CA ASN A 111 6.78 19.91 -1.84
C ASN A 111 5.79 18.94 -1.18
N PRO A 112 6.04 17.62 -1.27
CA PRO A 112 5.18 16.65 -0.63
C PRO A 112 5.35 16.71 0.90
N ASN A 113 4.25 16.43 1.62
CA ASN A 113 4.27 16.34 3.08
C ASN A 113 5.01 15.10 3.59
N ASP A 114 5.08 14.07 2.75
CA ASP A 114 5.67 12.76 3.01
C ASP A 114 6.31 12.19 1.74
N TYR A 115 7.26 11.32 1.94
CA TYR A 115 7.93 10.57 0.88
C TYR A 115 7.57 9.10 1.00
N ASP A 116 6.78 8.62 0.06
CA ASP A 116 6.35 7.23 -0.01
C ASP A 116 7.33 6.41 -0.85
N PHE A 117 7.85 5.31 -0.30
CA PHE A 117 8.75 4.39 -0.98
C PHE A 117 8.16 2.98 -1.02
N ILE A 118 8.38 2.29 -2.14
CA ILE A 118 8.07 0.88 -2.28
C ILE A 118 9.36 0.09 -2.26
N ILE A 119 9.35 -1.03 -1.54
CA ILE A 119 10.40 -2.05 -1.56
C ILE A 119 9.78 -3.32 -2.11
N TYR A 120 10.17 -3.72 -3.31
CA TYR A 120 9.71 -4.96 -3.93
C TYR A 120 10.57 -6.13 -3.50
N GLY A 121 9.92 -7.28 -3.27
CA GLY A 121 10.60 -8.50 -2.81
C GLY A 121 11.06 -8.41 -1.36
N ALA A 122 10.41 -7.54 -0.57
CA ALA A 122 10.74 -7.40 0.84
C ALA A 122 10.50 -8.72 1.59
N ASP A 123 11.47 -9.11 2.38
CA ASP A 123 11.48 -10.30 3.23
C ASP A 123 11.69 -9.94 4.69
N GLN A 124 11.86 -10.93 5.55
CA GLN A 124 12.09 -10.74 6.98
C GLN A 124 13.42 -10.03 7.28
N GLU A 125 14.39 -10.10 6.38
CA GLU A 125 15.66 -9.40 6.54
C GLU A 125 15.48 -7.89 6.38
N VAL A 126 14.73 -7.45 5.36
CA VAL A 126 14.36 -6.04 5.16
C VAL A 126 13.55 -5.50 6.35
N VAL A 127 12.57 -6.28 6.84
CA VAL A 127 11.80 -5.96 8.04
C VAL A 127 12.71 -5.79 9.25
N GLY A 128 13.68 -6.70 9.42
CA GLY A 128 14.68 -6.63 10.50
C GLY A 128 15.59 -5.40 10.40
N ARG A 129 16.00 -4.99 9.19
CA ARG A 129 16.81 -3.77 8.99
C ARG A 129 16.01 -2.51 9.33
N LEU A 130 14.77 -2.39 8.86
CA LEU A 130 13.89 -1.27 9.21
C LEU A 130 13.72 -1.17 10.73
N ARG A 131 13.45 -2.29 11.42
CA ARG A 131 13.33 -2.32 12.87
C ARG A 131 14.60 -1.83 13.56
N LYS A 132 15.75 -2.30 13.12
CA LYS A 132 17.05 -1.83 13.67
C LYS A 132 17.26 -0.34 13.48
N LEU A 133 16.84 0.25 12.36
CA LEU A 133 16.96 1.70 12.14
C LEU A 133 16.06 2.49 13.10
N ILE A 134 14.87 1.99 13.40
CA ILE A 134 13.96 2.60 14.38
C ILE A 134 14.49 2.43 15.80
N ASP A 135 14.92 1.24 16.20
CA ASP A 135 15.44 0.95 17.53
C ASP A 135 16.69 1.80 17.84
N ARG A 136 17.50 2.10 16.83
CA ARG A 136 18.67 2.98 16.94
C ARG A 136 18.33 4.48 16.84
N GLY A 137 17.07 4.84 16.63
CA GLY A 137 16.63 6.22 16.48
C GLY A 137 17.11 6.92 15.20
N VAL A 138 17.56 6.15 14.19
CA VAL A 138 17.92 6.65 12.85
C VAL A 138 16.64 7.07 12.12
N ILE A 139 15.60 6.25 12.19
CA ILE A 139 14.23 6.59 11.79
C ILE A 139 13.42 6.74 13.10
N LYS A 140 12.73 7.85 13.27
CA LYS A 140 11.99 8.16 14.50
C LYS A 140 10.50 8.16 14.23
N VAL A 141 9.74 7.35 14.95
CA VAL A 141 8.28 7.41 14.92
C VAL A 141 7.83 8.74 15.56
N ASN A 142 6.98 9.47 14.86
CA ASN A 142 6.44 10.74 15.33
C ASN A 142 4.94 10.63 15.62
N VAL A 143 4.56 10.61 16.88
CA VAL A 143 3.18 10.43 17.32
C VAL A 143 2.28 11.58 16.86
N ASP A 144 2.77 12.82 16.79
CA ASP A 144 1.97 13.96 16.33
C ASP A 144 1.56 13.81 14.86
N ILE A 145 2.46 13.25 14.04
CA ILE A 145 2.15 12.93 12.63
C ILE A 145 1.09 11.82 12.57
N LEU A 146 1.22 10.77 13.38
CA LEU A 146 0.22 9.70 13.44
C LEU A 146 -1.15 10.22 13.86
N VAL A 147 -1.22 11.10 14.87
CA VAL A 147 -2.49 11.73 15.29
C VAL A 147 -3.09 12.57 14.17
N ARG A 148 -2.29 13.35 13.45
CA ARG A 148 -2.76 14.13 12.31
C ARG A 148 -3.29 13.22 11.21
N GLU A 149 -2.56 12.19 10.85
CA GLU A 149 -3.00 11.21 9.85
C GLU A 149 -4.31 10.52 10.26
N TYR A 150 -4.45 10.16 11.53
CA TYR A 150 -5.69 9.61 12.06
C TYR A 150 -6.86 10.56 11.83
N ILE A 151 -6.72 11.84 12.18
CA ILE A 151 -7.78 12.84 12.04
C ILE A 151 -8.18 12.99 10.57
N GLU A 152 -7.20 13.05 9.67
CA GLU A 152 -7.41 13.28 8.24
C GLU A 152 -7.99 12.07 7.49
N LYS A 153 -7.61 10.84 7.88
CA LYS A 153 -7.88 9.65 7.06
C LYS A 153 -8.68 8.55 7.76
N HIS A 154 -8.64 8.46 9.10
CA HIS A 154 -9.07 7.25 9.82
C HIS A 154 -10.08 7.47 10.93
N SER A 155 -10.41 8.72 11.27
CA SER A 155 -11.33 9.07 12.37
C SER A 155 -12.74 8.50 12.22
N SER A 156 -13.16 8.15 11.00
CA SER A 156 -14.46 7.52 10.72
C SER A 156 -14.43 5.98 10.76
N THR A 157 -13.24 5.36 10.88
CA THR A 157 -13.08 3.90 10.74
C THR A 157 -12.52 3.20 11.96
N LEU A 158 -11.76 3.90 12.78
CA LEU A 158 -11.10 3.36 13.98
C LEU A 158 -11.19 4.36 15.13
N SER A 159 -11.05 3.89 16.36
CA SER A 159 -10.76 4.76 17.50
C SER A 159 -9.31 5.23 17.46
N LEU A 160 -9.03 6.44 17.98
CA LEU A 160 -7.64 6.94 18.08
C LEU A 160 -6.76 5.98 18.90
N SER A 161 -7.31 5.39 19.98
CA SER A 161 -6.58 4.45 20.83
C SER A 161 -6.18 3.18 20.07
N ASP A 162 -7.08 2.63 19.24
CA ASP A 162 -6.78 1.44 18.45
C ASP A 162 -5.78 1.75 17.34
N TYR A 163 -5.95 2.89 16.68
CA TYR A 163 -4.99 3.34 15.66
C TYR A 163 -3.59 3.51 16.24
N LEU A 164 -3.45 4.22 17.36
CA LEU A 164 -2.16 4.44 18.01
C LEU A 164 -1.57 3.15 18.61
N ARG A 165 -2.40 2.21 19.08
CA ARG A 165 -1.92 0.92 19.55
C ARG A 165 -1.13 0.18 18.48
N VAL A 166 -1.61 0.21 17.24
CA VAL A 166 -0.94 -0.45 16.10
C VAL A 166 0.22 0.40 15.59
N LYS A 167 0.01 1.70 15.39
CA LYS A 167 0.93 2.55 14.64
C LYS A 167 2.09 3.16 15.44
N LYS A 168 2.00 3.27 16.76
CA LYS A 168 3.12 3.79 17.58
C LYS A 168 4.37 2.91 17.58
N SER A 169 4.24 1.62 17.26
CA SER A 169 5.33 0.65 17.13
C SER A 169 5.63 0.32 15.66
N THR A 170 5.11 1.12 14.73
CA THR A 170 5.29 0.89 13.29
C THR A 170 6.76 0.95 12.89
N ILE A 171 7.12 0.07 11.96
CA ILE A 171 8.40 0.15 11.24
C ILE A 171 8.25 0.74 9.84
N LEU A 172 7.01 1.00 9.42
CA LEU A 172 6.69 1.44 8.06
C LEU A 172 6.60 2.97 7.91
N HIS A 173 6.62 3.73 9.02
CA HIS A 173 6.52 5.19 9.00
C HIS A 173 7.50 5.82 9.98
N GLY A 174 8.09 6.95 9.60
CA GLY A 174 8.92 7.70 10.53
C GLY A 174 9.55 8.96 9.95
N LEU A 175 10.32 9.65 10.79
CA LEU A 175 11.16 10.77 10.39
C LEU A 175 12.59 10.28 10.16
N PHE A 176 13.11 10.53 8.98
CA PHE A 176 14.50 10.30 8.60
C PHE A 176 15.09 11.62 8.09
N GLN A 177 16.16 12.11 8.72
CA GLN A 177 16.81 13.38 8.37
C GLN A 177 15.85 14.59 8.28
N GLY A 178 14.78 14.59 9.10
CA GLY A 178 13.75 15.63 9.09
C GLY A 178 12.64 15.43 8.04
N PHE A 179 12.76 14.45 7.17
CA PHE A 179 11.74 14.09 6.18
C PHE A 179 10.82 13.00 6.73
N HIS A 180 9.52 13.15 6.52
CA HIS A 180 8.58 12.07 6.80
C HIS A 180 8.66 11.03 5.69
N VAL A 181 9.00 9.80 6.03
CA VAL A 181 9.15 8.68 5.10
C VAL A 181 8.17 7.57 5.44
N ASN A 182 7.58 6.99 4.41
CA ASN A 182 6.70 5.84 4.50
C ASN A 182 7.25 4.72 3.62
N PHE A 183 7.25 3.51 4.13
CA PHE A 183 7.69 2.31 3.41
C PHE A 183 6.51 1.40 3.14
N LYS A 184 6.36 1.01 1.89
CA LYS A 184 5.43 -0.01 1.45
C LYS A 184 6.23 -1.22 1.03
N LEU A 185 6.21 -2.26 1.84
CA LEU A 185 6.85 -3.52 1.52
C LEU A 185 5.89 -4.35 0.66
N VAL A 186 6.33 -4.81 -0.50
CA VAL A 186 5.49 -5.54 -1.45
C VAL A 186 6.12 -6.90 -1.77
N GLU A 187 5.34 -7.95 -1.64
CA GLU A 187 5.73 -9.29 -2.05
C GLU A 187 5.91 -9.34 -3.57
N LEU A 188 7.05 -9.85 -4.03
CA LEU A 188 7.24 -10.16 -5.44
C LEU A 188 6.61 -11.52 -5.74
N LYS A 189 5.38 -11.53 -6.22
CA LYS A 189 4.85 -12.70 -6.90
C LYS A 189 5.36 -12.72 -8.33
N THR A 190 6.02 -13.81 -8.72
CA THR A 190 6.59 -13.97 -10.06
C THR A 190 5.49 -14.11 -11.10
N GLY A 191 5.51 -13.20 -12.07
CA GLY A 191 4.64 -13.24 -13.24
C GLY A 191 3.45 -12.29 -13.16
N PHE A 192 3.08 -11.76 -14.34
CA PHE A 192 1.80 -11.11 -14.56
C PHE A 192 0.76 -12.23 -14.68
N ASN A 193 -0.15 -12.32 -13.75
CA ASN A 193 -1.16 -13.37 -13.73
C ASN A 193 -2.55 -12.76 -13.90
N GLU A 194 -3.29 -13.26 -14.87
CA GLU A 194 -4.65 -12.78 -15.13
C GLU A 194 -5.62 -13.28 -14.05
N CYS A 195 -5.43 -14.51 -13.57
CA CYS A 195 -6.25 -15.09 -12.50
C CYS A 195 -5.49 -16.23 -11.83
N VAL A 196 -4.93 -16.02 -10.65
CA VAL A 196 -4.15 -17.04 -9.92
C VAL A 196 -5.01 -17.73 -8.86
N ASP A 197 -5.79 -16.92 -8.13
CA ASP A 197 -6.61 -17.37 -7.03
C ASP A 197 -8.09 -17.01 -7.33
N PRO A 198 -8.81 -17.83 -8.14
CA PRO A 198 -10.20 -17.54 -8.47
C PRO A 198 -11.10 -17.71 -7.25
N VAL A 199 -11.94 -16.73 -7.01
CA VAL A 199 -12.97 -16.78 -5.97
C VAL A 199 -14.13 -17.67 -6.47
N ILE A 200 -14.37 -18.78 -5.78
CA ILE A 200 -15.44 -19.73 -6.13
C ILE A 200 -16.79 -19.24 -5.59
N SER A 201 -16.79 -18.78 -4.34
CA SER A 201 -17.95 -18.21 -3.66
C SER A 201 -17.50 -17.21 -2.62
N TYR A 202 -18.41 -16.34 -2.19
CA TYR A 202 -18.11 -15.40 -1.11
C TYR A 202 -19.35 -15.06 -0.30
N GLU A 203 -19.13 -14.60 0.92
CA GLU A 203 -20.12 -13.89 1.72
C GLU A 203 -19.54 -12.62 2.33
N ASP A 204 -20.36 -11.59 2.46
CA ASP A 204 -19.97 -10.39 3.19
C ASP A 204 -20.04 -10.67 4.69
N TYR A 205 -19.01 -10.24 5.41
CA TYR A 205 -18.88 -10.48 6.84
C TYR A 205 -18.68 -9.19 7.63
N THR A 206 -19.45 -9.05 8.66
CA THR A 206 -19.25 -8.04 9.71
C THR A 206 -19.36 -8.74 11.05
N GLY A 207 -18.32 -8.62 11.89
CA GLY A 207 -18.31 -9.30 13.17
C GLY A 207 -16.93 -9.48 13.79
N PRO A 208 -16.85 -10.26 14.88
CA PRO A 208 -15.59 -10.48 15.58
C PRO A 208 -14.66 -11.40 14.78
N VAL A 209 -13.37 -11.06 14.79
CA VAL A 209 -12.28 -11.88 14.29
C VAL A 209 -11.21 -11.99 15.37
N THR A 210 -10.64 -13.18 15.53
CA THR A 210 -9.48 -13.39 16.40
C THR A 210 -8.27 -13.69 15.55
N ILE A 211 -7.31 -12.76 15.50
CA ILE A 211 -6.00 -13.01 14.91
C ILE A 211 -5.21 -13.86 15.91
N VAL A 212 -4.81 -15.05 15.49
CA VAL A 212 -4.03 -15.98 16.32
C VAL A 212 -2.54 -15.89 16.01
N GLU A 213 -2.19 -15.49 14.79
CA GLU A 213 -0.79 -15.36 14.37
C GLU A 213 -0.65 -14.32 13.26
N ALA A 214 0.39 -13.52 13.33
CA ALA A 214 0.79 -12.59 12.27
C ALA A 214 1.80 -13.28 11.34
N LEU A 215 1.34 -13.75 10.19
CA LEU A 215 2.16 -14.53 9.24
C LEU A 215 3.12 -13.62 8.46
N ASN A 216 2.59 -12.53 7.90
CA ASN A 216 3.34 -11.55 7.15
C ASN A 216 2.71 -10.14 7.30
N PRO A 217 2.77 -9.56 8.51
CA PRO A 217 2.00 -8.36 8.83
C PRO A 217 2.55 -7.07 8.21
N HIS A 218 3.82 -7.05 7.77
CA HIS A 218 4.50 -5.86 7.29
C HIS A 218 4.50 -5.73 5.75
N VAL A 219 4.25 -6.84 5.05
CA VAL A 219 4.36 -6.91 3.59
C VAL A 219 2.97 -6.97 2.95
N ILE A 220 2.76 -6.27 1.85
CA ILE A 220 1.50 -6.27 1.12
C ILE A 220 1.50 -7.41 0.08
N PRO A 221 0.48 -8.29 0.11
CA PRO A 221 -0.65 -8.33 1.04
C PRO A 221 -0.24 -8.75 2.46
N ALA A 222 -0.76 -8.02 3.47
CA ALA A 222 -0.56 -8.41 4.87
C ALA A 222 -1.41 -9.65 5.19
N ARG A 223 -0.80 -10.65 5.85
CA ARG A 223 -1.46 -11.94 6.11
C ARG A 223 -1.41 -12.33 7.57
N TYR A 224 -2.53 -12.88 8.02
CA TYR A 224 -2.74 -13.31 9.39
C TYR A 224 -3.47 -14.65 9.39
N ARG A 225 -3.12 -15.54 10.33
CA ARG A 225 -3.96 -16.67 10.68
C ARG A 225 -5.02 -16.17 11.65
N ALA A 226 -6.27 -16.39 11.34
CA ALA A 226 -7.39 -15.86 12.11
C ALA A 226 -8.48 -16.90 12.31
N VAL A 227 -9.31 -16.69 13.32
CA VAL A 227 -10.51 -17.50 13.60
C VAL A 227 -11.75 -16.62 13.50
N ILE A 228 -12.68 -17.04 12.63
CA ILE A 228 -14.01 -16.44 12.46
C ILE A 228 -15.05 -17.55 12.64
N ARG A 229 -16.04 -17.33 13.53
CA ARG A 229 -17.11 -18.32 13.83
C ARG A 229 -16.57 -19.72 14.16
N GLY A 230 -15.39 -19.82 14.79
CA GLY A 230 -14.75 -21.10 15.14
C GLY A 230 -13.99 -21.76 13.98
N VAL A 231 -13.97 -21.19 12.79
CA VAL A 231 -13.23 -21.67 11.63
C VAL A 231 -11.92 -20.92 11.50
N GLU A 232 -10.82 -21.64 11.36
CA GLU A 232 -9.50 -21.06 11.07
C GLU A 232 -9.38 -20.73 9.58
N LEU A 233 -8.86 -19.55 9.28
CA LEU A 233 -8.69 -19.05 7.91
C LEU A 233 -7.50 -18.07 7.81
N ILE A 234 -7.14 -17.72 6.57
CA ILE A 234 -6.15 -16.68 6.29
C ILE A 234 -6.89 -15.36 6.06
N LEU A 235 -6.63 -14.38 6.92
CA LEU A 235 -7.05 -13.01 6.71
C LEU A 235 -5.97 -12.29 5.88
N GLU A 236 -6.35 -11.79 4.71
CA GLU A 236 -5.46 -11.05 3.81
C GLU A 236 -5.92 -9.59 3.63
N SER A 237 -4.99 -8.65 3.62
CA SER A 237 -5.28 -7.24 3.35
C SER A 237 -4.28 -6.59 2.39
N LEU A 238 -4.82 -5.91 1.37
CA LEU A 238 -4.08 -5.01 0.47
C LEU A 238 -4.03 -3.57 0.99
N ARG A 239 -4.61 -3.29 2.17
CA ARG A 239 -4.66 -1.95 2.75
C ARG A 239 -3.61 -1.80 3.84
N GLU A 240 -2.74 -0.81 3.70
CA GLU A 240 -1.64 -0.50 4.62
C GLU A 240 -2.10 -0.22 6.06
N ILE A 241 -3.33 0.30 6.23
CA ILE A 241 -3.89 0.54 7.57
C ILE A 241 -4.06 -0.74 8.39
N TYR A 242 -4.23 -1.87 7.73
CA TYR A 242 -4.35 -3.19 8.36
C TYR A 242 -3.04 -3.99 8.33
N SER A 243 -1.92 -3.35 7.97
CA SER A 243 -0.60 -3.90 8.24
C SER A 243 -0.24 -3.75 9.71
N GLU A 244 0.68 -4.60 10.18
CA GLU A 244 1.22 -4.55 11.54
C GLU A 244 0.21 -4.86 12.64
N LEU A 245 -0.91 -5.57 12.33
CA LEU A 245 -1.82 -6.03 13.37
C LEU A 245 -1.16 -7.14 14.19
N GLU A 246 -1.35 -7.06 15.49
CA GLU A 246 -0.88 -8.09 16.43
C GLU A 246 -1.95 -9.15 16.67
N PRO A 247 -1.57 -10.34 17.19
CA PRO A 247 -2.55 -11.32 17.68
C PRO A 247 -3.50 -10.68 18.70
N GLY A 248 -4.80 -10.98 18.56
CA GLY A 248 -5.82 -10.36 19.39
C GLY A 248 -7.22 -10.44 18.80
N ARG A 249 -8.18 -9.89 19.51
CA ARG A 249 -9.58 -9.82 19.07
C ARG A 249 -9.86 -8.47 18.44
N TYR A 250 -10.49 -8.50 17.27
CA TYR A 250 -10.85 -7.34 16.47
C TYR A 250 -12.32 -7.43 16.07
N TRP A 251 -12.89 -6.30 15.73
CA TRP A 251 -14.17 -6.22 15.03
C TRP A 251 -13.89 -5.79 13.60
N VAL A 252 -14.36 -6.53 12.61
CA VAL A 252 -14.24 -6.18 11.21
C VAL A 252 -15.58 -5.78 10.63
N GLU A 253 -15.57 -4.80 9.74
CA GLU A 253 -16.73 -4.35 8.98
C GLU A 253 -16.43 -4.46 7.50
N ASN A 254 -17.41 -4.96 6.74
CA ASN A 254 -17.32 -5.12 5.29
C ASN A 254 -16.10 -5.97 4.85
N ALA A 255 -15.75 -7.00 5.63
CA ALA A 255 -14.85 -8.04 5.21
C ALA A 255 -15.57 -9.00 4.24
N ARG A 256 -14.80 -9.72 3.46
CA ARG A 256 -15.31 -10.72 2.53
C ARG A 256 -14.66 -12.06 2.88
N LEU A 257 -15.50 -13.05 3.10
CA LEU A 257 -15.08 -14.45 3.27
C LEU A 257 -15.21 -15.14 1.91
N GLU A 258 -14.11 -15.72 1.44
CA GLU A 258 -13.97 -16.35 0.12
C GLU A 258 -13.66 -17.84 0.25
#